data_7c11caa7fdf82a126235f2e8862fe398
#
_entry.id   7c11caa7fdf82a126235f2e8862fe398
#
_cell.length_a   1.000
_cell.length_b   1.000
_cell.length_c   1.000
_cell.angle_alpha   90.00
_cell.angle_beta   90.00
_cell.angle_gamma   90.00
#
_symmetry.space_group_name_H-M   'P 1'
#
loop_
_entity.id
_entity.type
_entity.pdbx_description
1 polymer ?
#
loop_
_entity_poly.entity_id
_entity_poly.type
_entity_poly.pdbx_seq_one_letter_code
_entity_poly.pdbx_strand_id
1 'polypeptide(L)'
;MPRATFVIGKTLNHWGIMVIEDPQTPIRDLAQALPEFISMVMNDARQCGLRIDPPVNLNQPIKAKLNNLRAIEYGFKELHSIIQDKSGPPQLIMAICPGKGIHYDGIKLLGDCEYRMPTQFVLSKNVTKEPISPQTVHNIVIKINSKLGGVNQV
;
A
#
# COMPACT_ATOMS: atom_id res chain seq x y z
N MET A 1 4.24 -3.70 -25.90
CA MET A 1 2.81 -3.73 -25.55
C MET A 1 2.36 -2.38 -25.07
N PRO A 2 1.29 -1.83 -25.62
CA PRO A 2 0.77 -0.60 -25.08
C PRO A 2 0.28 -0.82 -23.65
N ARG A 3 0.56 0.13 -22.79
CA ARG A 3 0.11 0.10 -21.40
C ARG A 3 -1.38 0.33 -21.33
N ALA A 4 -2.06 -0.41 -20.44
CA ALA A 4 -3.46 -0.15 -20.16
C ALA A 4 -3.60 1.26 -19.56
N THR A 5 -4.56 2.02 -20.04
CA THR A 5 -4.94 3.30 -19.46
C THR A 5 -6.26 3.13 -18.73
N PHE A 6 -6.48 3.91 -17.67
CA PHE A 6 -7.75 3.85 -16.96
C PHE A 6 -8.83 4.60 -17.74
N VAL A 7 -10.01 3.99 -17.86
CA VAL A 7 -11.17 4.66 -18.42
C VAL A 7 -11.59 5.80 -17.50
N ILE A 8 -11.60 5.54 -16.19
CA ILE A 8 -11.79 6.55 -15.16
C ILE A 8 -10.66 6.41 -14.15
N GLY A 9 -9.72 7.37 -14.19
CA GLY A 9 -8.66 7.46 -13.20
C GLY A 9 -9.12 8.27 -12.01
N LYS A 10 -8.74 7.83 -10.82
CA LYS A 10 -9.05 8.52 -9.56
C LYS A 10 -7.83 9.28 -9.05
N THR A 11 -7.98 9.94 -7.92
CA THR A 11 -6.91 10.67 -7.25
C THR A 11 -6.62 10.00 -5.92
N LEU A 12 -5.34 9.66 -5.70
CA LEU A 12 -4.86 9.13 -4.43
C LEU A 12 -3.87 10.14 -3.83
N ASN A 13 -4.35 10.95 -2.91
CA ASN A 13 -3.54 11.97 -2.27
C ASN A 13 -3.49 11.84 -0.74
N HIS A 14 -4.30 10.98 -0.13
CA HIS A 14 -4.35 10.80 1.32
C HIS A 14 -4.13 9.34 1.68
N TRP A 15 -2.88 8.91 1.69
CA TRP A 15 -2.56 7.51 1.94
C TRP A 15 -1.22 7.34 2.65
N GLY A 16 -1.01 6.15 3.20
CA GLY A 16 0.20 5.85 3.93
C GLY A 16 0.59 4.38 3.85
N ILE A 17 1.73 4.06 4.44
CA ILE A 17 2.36 2.74 4.37
C ILE A 17 2.49 2.16 5.77
N MET A 18 2.10 0.90 5.89
CA MET A 18 2.30 0.07 7.07
C MET A 18 3.13 -1.16 6.68
N VAL A 19 4.11 -1.51 7.50
CA VAL A 19 4.96 -2.68 7.28
C VAL A 19 4.72 -3.68 8.39
N ILE A 20 4.32 -4.89 8.00
CA ILE A 20 4.19 -6.02 8.93
C ILE A 20 5.48 -6.82 8.87
N GLU A 21 6.17 -6.92 10.00
CA GLU A 21 7.47 -7.56 10.08
C GLU A 21 7.36 -8.96 10.67
N ASP A 22 7.99 -9.94 10.01
CA ASP A 22 8.17 -11.27 10.57
C ASP A 22 9.53 -11.34 11.25
N PRO A 23 9.59 -11.47 12.60
CA PRO A 23 10.85 -11.52 13.29
C PRO A 23 11.72 -12.74 12.93
N GLN A 24 11.10 -13.82 12.44
CA GLN A 24 11.81 -15.05 12.07
C GLN A 24 12.40 -15.00 10.66
N THR A 25 11.82 -14.17 9.79
CA THR A 25 12.31 -14.00 8.43
C THR A 25 12.45 -12.50 8.12
N PRO A 26 13.40 -11.83 8.80
CA PRO A 26 13.60 -10.40 8.59
C PRO A 26 14.03 -10.16 7.14
N ILE A 27 13.35 -9.22 6.49
CA ILE A 27 13.71 -8.81 5.15
C ILE A 27 14.71 -7.67 5.26
N ARG A 28 15.93 -7.94 4.85
CA ARG A 28 16.97 -6.92 4.79
C ARG A 28 16.64 -5.95 3.69
N ASP A 29 17.07 -4.72 3.84
CA ASP A 29 17.00 -3.67 2.81
C ASP A 29 15.59 -3.22 2.44
N LEU A 30 14.55 -3.61 3.18
CA LEU A 30 13.21 -3.14 2.90
C LEU A 30 13.14 -1.61 2.97
N ALA A 31 13.76 -1.01 3.99
CA ALA A 31 13.78 0.43 4.14
C ALA A 31 14.48 1.14 2.97
N GLN A 32 15.50 0.51 2.39
CA GLN A 32 16.22 1.04 1.24
C GLN A 32 15.46 0.82 -0.06
N ALA A 33 14.79 -0.33 -0.20
CA ALA A 33 14.06 -0.68 -1.41
C ALA A 33 12.72 0.05 -1.54
N LEU A 34 12.12 0.43 -0.42
CA LEU A 34 10.77 0.99 -0.40
C LEU A 34 10.63 2.29 -1.22
N PRO A 35 11.55 3.27 -1.13
CA PRO A 35 11.43 4.48 -1.93
C PRO A 35 11.42 4.21 -3.43
N GLU A 36 12.26 3.31 -3.91
CA GLU A 36 12.30 2.94 -5.33
C GLU A 36 11.01 2.25 -5.75
N PHE A 37 10.53 1.31 -4.93
CA PHE A 37 9.28 0.60 -5.20
C PHE A 37 8.09 1.58 -5.30
N ILE A 38 7.97 2.50 -4.35
CA ILE A 38 6.89 3.49 -4.35
C ILE A 38 7.03 4.43 -5.55
N SER A 39 8.25 4.82 -5.92
CA SER A 39 8.48 5.62 -7.12
C SER A 39 7.97 4.91 -8.38
N MET A 40 8.22 3.61 -8.50
CA MET A 40 7.72 2.81 -9.63
C MET A 40 6.20 2.73 -9.64
N VAL A 41 5.58 2.54 -8.46
CA VAL A 41 4.11 2.53 -8.32
C VAL A 41 3.53 3.87 -8.78
N MET A 42 4.10 4.97 -8.31
CA MET A 42 3.61 6.31 -8.67
C MET A 42 3.77 6.62 -10.15
N ASN A 43 4.92 6.25 -10.73
CA ASN A 43 5.16 6.46 -12.15
C ASN A 43 4.20 5.64 -13.02
N ASP A 44 3.98 4.39 -12.69
CA ASP A 44 3.03 3.54 -13.41
C ASP A 44 1.60 4.07 -13.27
N ALA A 45 1.21 4.46 -12.05
CA ALA A 45 -0.11 5.02 -11.78
C ALA A 45 -0.39 6.26 -12.64
N ARG A 46 0.57 7.18 -12.70
CA ARG A 46 0.45 8.40 -13.50
C ARG A 46 0.34 8.10 -14.98
N GLN A 47 1.11 7.15 -15.49
CA GLN A 47 1.04 6.74 -16.87
C GLN A 47 -0.30 6.10 -17.23
N CYS A 48 -0.95 5.46 -16.27
CA CYS A 48 -2.27 4.86 -16.45
C CYS A 48 -3.41 5.85 -16.29
N GLY A 49 -3.16 7.05 -15.78
CA GLY A 49 -4.18 8.08 -15.59
C GLY A 49 -4.67 8.27 -14.16
N LEU A 50 -4.01 7.63 -13.18
CA LEU A 50 -4.27 7.86 -11.77
C LEU A 50 -3.43 9.03 -11.27
N ARG A 51 -4.07 10.03 -10.68
CA ARG A 51 -3.35 11.10 -9.99
C ARG A 51 -2.92 10.59 -8.64
N ILE A 52 -1.64 10.72 -8.31
CA ILE A 52 -1.10 10.17 -7.08
C ILE A 52 -0.05 11.10 -6.47
N ASP A 53 -0.20 11.39 -5.19
CA ASP A 53 0.81 12.07 -4.39
C ASP A 53 1.60 11.03 -3.59
N PRO A 54 2.80 11.38 -3.11
CA PRO A 54 3.57 10.49 -2.25
C PRO A 54 2.79 10.12 -0.98
N PRO A 55 3.02 8.92 -0.42
CA PRO A 55 2.43 8.57 0.86
C PRO A 55 2.96 9.50 1.95
N VAL A 56 2.13 9.74 2.98
CA VAL A 56 2.45 10.72 4.02
C VAL A 56 3.63 10.31 4.91
N ASN A 57 3.96 9.03 4.93
CA ASN A 57 4.95 8.47 5.86
C ASN A 57 6.00 7.59 5.20
N LEU A 58 6.40 7.89 3.97
CA LEU A 58 7.41 7.10 3.25
C LEU A 58 8.72 6.97 4.04
N ASN A 59 9.14 8.03 4.72
CA ASN A 59 10.39 8.04 5.47
C ASN A 59 10.30 7.32 6.83
N GLN A 60 9.09 7.19 7.36
CA GLN A 60 8.85 6.52 8.64
C GLN A 60 7.58 5.66 8.55
N PRO A 61 7.63 4.53 7.82
CA PRO A 61 6.48 3.63 7.76
C PRO A 61 6.11 3.15 9.16
N ILE A 62 4.80 2.99 9.40
CA ILE A 62 4.34 2.36 10.63
C ILE A 62 4.72 0.89 10.59
N LYS A 63 5.33 0.39 11.64
CA LYS A 63 5.80 -1.00 11.73
C LYS A 63 5.09 -1.74 12.83
N ALA A 64 4.72 -2.98 12.56
CA ALA A 64 4.14 -3.87 13.55
C ALA A 64 4.62 -5.30 13.29
N LYS A 65 4.84 -6.06 14.37
CA LYS A 65 5.27 -7.46 14.26
C LYS A 65 4.09 -8.37 13.91
N LEU A 66 4.34 -9.32 13.02
CA LEU A 66 3.36 -10.25 12.48
C LEU A 66 2.54 -10.98 13.54
N ASN A 67 3.17 -11.37 14.64
CA ASN A 67 2.55 -12.16 15.71
C ASN A 67 1.88 -11.32 16.80
N ASN A 68 1.77 -10.02 16.62
CA ASN A 68 1.17 -9.12 17.59
C ASN A 68 -0.02 -8.37 16.98
N LEU A 69 -1.21 -8.96 17.08
CA LEU A 69 -2.43 -8.40 16.50
C LEU A 69 -2.80 -7.04 17.10
N ARG A 70 -2.54 -6.83 18.40
CA ARG A 70 -2.80 -5.54 19.04
C ARG A 70 -1.90 -4.45 18.50
N ALA A 71 -0.62 -4.76 18.27
CA ALA A 71 0.31 -3.81 17.67
C ALA A 71 -0.09 -3.47 16.24
N ILE A 72 -0.57 -4.47 15.47
CA ILE A 72 -1.04 -4.26 14.11
C ILE A 72 -2.26 -3.34 14.12
N GLU A 73 -3.24 -3.62 14.96
CA GLU A 73 -4.44 -2.80 15.10
C GLU A 73 -4.10 -1.37 15.54
N TYR A 74 -3.24 -1.24 16.54
CA TYR A 74 -2.78 0.06 17.02
C TYR A 74 -2.05 0.84 15.93
N GLY A 75 -1.16 0.18 15.20
CA GLY A 75 -0.42 0.79 14.10
C GLY A 75 -1.33 1.26 12.97
N PHE A 76 -2.35 0.47 12.64
CA PHE A 76 -3.35 0.86 11.65
C PHE A 76 -4.09 2.14 12.06
N LYS A 77 -4.55 2.19 13.31
CA LYS A 77 -5.24 3.37 13.86
C LYS A 77 -4.33 4.59 13.89
N GLU A 78 -3.09 4.40 14.29
CA GLU A 78 -2.09 5.48 14.30
C GLU A 78 -1.86 6.02 12.90
N LEU A 79 -1.69 5.14 11.93
CA LEU A 79 -1.48 5.57 10.54
C LEU A 79 -2.69 6.32 9.99
N HIS A 80 -3.89 5.84 10.28
CA HIS A 80 -5.12 6.54 9.90
C HIS A 80 -5.12 7.98 10.43
N SER A 81 -4.77 8.16 11.70
CA SER A 81 -4.68 9.51 12.31
C SER A 81 -3.59 10.36 11.67
N ILE A 82 -2.43 9.78 11.37
CA ILE A 82 -1.34 10.49 10.71
C ILE A 82 -1.77 10.99 9.33
N ILE A 83 -2.43 10.14 8.54
CA ILE A 83 -2.91 10.54 7.22
C ILE A 83 -3.88 11.70 7.35
N GLN A 84 -4.85 11.59 8.25
CA GLN A 84 -5.85 12.63 8.44
C GLN A 84 -5.23 13.96 8.87
N ASP A 85 -4.28 13.94 9.78
CA ASP A 85 -3.65 15.15 10.30
C ASP A 85 -2.72 15.81 9.28
N LYS A 86 -1.98 15.02 8.51
CA LYS A 86 -0.98 15.54 7.58
C LYS A 86 -1.54 15.88 6.20
N SER A 87 -2.59 15.21 5.79
CA SER A 87 -3.04 15.27 4.40
C SER A 87 -4.55 15.55 4.28
N GLY A 88 -5.37 14.71 4.87
CA GLY A 88 -6.82 14.83 4.78
C GLY A 88 -7.51 13.49 4.99
N PRO A 89 -8.81 13.38 4.65
CA PRO A 89 -9.54 12.14 4.86
C PRO A 89 -8.81 10.94 4.24
N PRO A 90 -8.43 9.92 5.04
CA PRO A 90 -7.65 8.79 4.53
C PRO A 90 -8.38 8.03 3.42
N GLN A 91 -7.66 7.70 2.37
CA GLN A 91 -8.19 7.01 1.19
C GLN A 91 -7.73 5.56 1.08
N LEU A 92 -6.50 5.27 1.56
CA LEU A 92 -5.91 3.95 1.39
C LEU A 92 -4.74 3.76 2.34
N ILE A 93 -4.60 2.54 2.85
CA ILE A 93 -3.37 2.10 3.49
C ILE A 93 -2.76 1.00 2.65
N MET A 94 -1.48 1.13 2.31
CA MET A 94 -0.70 0.07 1.70
C MET A 94 -0.03 -0.72 2.83
N ALA A 95 -0.37 -1.99 2.96
CA ALA A 95 0.20 -2.88 3.97
C ALA A 95 1.19 -3.83 3.31
N ILE A 96 2.47 -3.65 3.64
CA ILE A 96 3.54 -4.50 3.14
C ILE A 96 3.74 -5.63 4.14
N CYS A 97 3.58 -6.87 3.71
CA CYS A 97 3.56 -8.03 4.59
C CYS A 97 4.32 -9.22 4.01
N PRO A 98 4.84 -10.12 4.88
CA PRO A 98 5.64 -11.26 4.42
C PRO A 98 4.82 -12.34 3.71
N GLY A 99 3.51 -12.34 3.90
CA GLY A 99 2.60 -13.28 3.27
C GLY A 99 1.21 -13.15 3.87
N LYS A 100 0.27 -13.97 3.40
CA LYS A 100 -1.06 -14.02 3.97
C LYS A 100 -1.04 -14.75 5.31
N GLY A 101 -1.79 -14.25 6.29
CA GLY A 101 -1.89 -14.83 7.61
C GLY A 101 -3.05 -14.21 8.38
N ILE A 102 -3.09 -14.45 9.68
CA ILE A 102 -4.15 -13.92 10.55
C ILE A 102 -4.23 -12.39 10.47
N HIS A 103 -3.08 -11.73 10.37
CA HIS A 103 -3.02 -10.27 10.23
C HIS A 103 -3.73 -9.75 8.99
N TYR A 104 -3.73 -10.52 7.89
CA TYR A 104 -4.40 -10.13 6.65
C TYR A 104 -5.89 -9.89 6.88
N ASP A 105 -6.56 -10.87 7.48
CA ASP A 105 -8.00 -10.78 7.76
C ASP A 105 -8.30 -9.67 8.78
N GLY A 106 -7.46 -9.52 9.80
CA GLY A 106 -7.62 -8.48 10.81
C GLY A 106 -7.52 -7.07 10.25
N ILE A 107 -6.50 -6.81 9.43
CA ILE A 107 -6.32 -5.50 8.80
C ILE A 107 -7.45 -5.21 7.82
N LYS A 108 -7.84 -6.21 7.03
CA LYS A 108 -8.92 -6.07 6.07
C LYS A 108 -10.24 -5.74 6.77
N LEU A 109 -10.51 -6.41 7.89
CA LEU A 109 -11.71 -6.14 8.68
C LEU A 109 -11.72 -4.72 9.26
N LEU A 110 -10.58 -4.25 9.78
CA LEU A 110 -10.46 -2.88 10.26
C LEU A 110 -10.75 -1.87 9.15
N GLY A 111 -10.13 -2.05 7.99
CA GLY A 111 -10.32 -1.16 6.86
C GLY A 111 -11.76 -1.15 6.35
N ASP A 112 -12.32 -2.34 6.11
CA ASP A 112 -13.63 -2.47 5.48
C ASP A 112 -14.78 -2.11 6.44
N CYS A 113 -14.69 -2.50 7.70
CA CYS A 113 -15.81 -2.40 8.65
C CYS A 113 -15.71 -1.21 9.59
N GLU A 114 -14.53 -0.95 10.16
CA GLU A 114 -14.38 0.11 11.17
C GLU A 114 -14.06 1.47 10.54
N TYR A 115 -13.14 1.51 9.59
CA TYR A 115 -12.69 2.76 8.98
C TYR A 115 -13.26 3.01 7.58
N ARG A 116 -13.87 2.01 6.97
CA ARG A 116 -14.43 2.07 5.61
C ARG A 116 -13.43 2.62 4.60
N MET A 117 -12.22 2.13 4.72
CA MET A 117 -11.09 2.56 3.90
C MET A 117 -10.40 1.32 3.33
N PRO A 118 -10.14 1.27 2.02
CA PRO A 118 -9.49 0.11 1.43
C PRO A 118 -8.04 -0.04 1.88
N THR A 119 -7.60 -1.30 1.94
CA THR A 119 -6.21 -1.67 2.19
C THR A 119 -5.66 -2.39 0.97
N GLN A 120 -4.50 -1.97 0.49
CA GLN A 120 -3.78 -2.67 -0.55
C GLN A 120 -2.63 -3.44 0.07
N PHE A 121 -2.68 -4.77 -0.01
CA PHE A 121 -1.61 -5.63 0.47
C PHE A 121 -0.55 -5.81 -0.61
N VAL A 122 0.72 -5.74 -0.18
CA VAL A 122 1.88 -5.96 -1.04
C VAL A 122 2.82 -6.91 -0.34
N LEU A 123 3.29 -7.95 -1.04
CA LEU A 123 4.25 -8.87 -0.46
C LEU A 123 5.63 -8.21 -0.34
N SER A 124 6.24 -8.34 0.82
CA SER A 124 7.57 -7.78 1.10
C SER A 124 8.60 -8.23 0.07
N LYS A 125 8.56 -9.49 -0.34
CA LYS A 125 9.48 -10.04 -1.36
C LYS A 125 9.39 -9.31 -2.69
N ASN A 126 8.23 -8.75 -3.03
CA ASN A 126 8.05 -8.02 -4.28
C ASN A 126 8.65 -6.61 -4.21
N VAL A 127 8.77 -6.04 -3.02
CA VAL A 127 9.40 -4.74 -2.80
C VAL A 127 10.91 -4.84 -2.89
N THR A 128 11.49 -5.92 -2.35
CA THR A 128 12.95 -6.11 -2.28
C THR A 128 13.53 -6.90 -3.45
N LYS A 129 12.68 -7.40 -4.35
CA LYS A 129 13.13 -8.16 -5.51
C LYS A 129 13.99 -7.29 -6.42
N GLU A 130 15.10 -7.86 -6.91
CA GLU A 130 15.98 -7.18 -7.86
C GLU A 130 16.05 -7.95 -9.18
N PRO A 131 15.63 -7.32 -10.28
CA PRO A 131 14.94 -6.03 -10.37
C PRO A 131 13.49 -6.15 -9.91
N ILE A 132 12.90 -5.03 -9.47
CA ILE A 132 11.47 -4.97 -9.15
C ILE A 132 10.69 -5.28 -10.43
N SER A 133 9.69 -6.18 -10.33
CA SER A 133 8.89 -6.58 -11.49
C SER A 133 7.92 -5.47 -11.91
N PRO A 134 8.06 -4.91 -13.12
CA PRO A 134 7.10 -3.91 -13.62
C PRO A 134 5.68 -4.46 -13.72
N GLN A 135 5.51 -5.75 -14.02
CA GLN A 135 4.20 -6.36 -14.10
C GLN A 135 3.52 -6.43 -12.73
N THR A 136 4.29 -6.75 -11.68
CA THR A 136 3.77 -6.77 -10.32
C THR A 136 3.34 -5.37 -9.89
N VAL A 137 4.14 -4.36 -10.18
CA VAL A 137 3.80 -2.95 -9.91
C VAL A 137 2.51 -2.56 -10.63
N HIS A 138 2.41 -2.89 -11.90
CA HIS A 138 1.23 -2.57 -12.71
C HIS A 138 -0.04 -3.23 -12.15
N ASN A 139 0.05 -4.49 -11.73
CA ASN A 139 -1.08 -5.20 -11.11
C ASN A 139 -1.55 -4.51 -9.82
N ILE A 140 -0.61 -4.00 -9.02
CA ILE A 140 -0.92 -3.25 -7.81
C ILE A 140 -1.65 -1.96 -8.15
N VAL A 141 -1.18 -1.23 -9.14
CA VAL A 141 -1.79 0.03 -9.60
C VAL A 141 -3.23 -0.20 -10.08
N ILE A 142 -3.47 -1.25 -10.85
CA ILE A 142 -4.81 -1.62 -11.30
C ILE A 142 -5.74 -1.85 -10.10
N LYS A 143 -5.27 -2.59 -9.10
CA LYS A 143 -6.05 -2.89 -7.90
C LYS A 143 -6.34 -1.63 -7.09
N ILE A 144 -5.37 -0.74 -6.97
CA ILE A 144 -5.55 0.54 -6.28
C ILE A 144 -6.64 1.36 -6.96
N ASN A 145 -6.57 1.50 -8.29
CA ASN A 145 -7.57 2.27 -9.03
C ASN A 145 -8.99 1.70 -8.82
N SER A 146 -9.13 0.38 -8.89
CA SER A 146 -10.42 -0.28 -8.65
C SER A 146 -10.93 -0.03 -7.24
N LYS A 147 -10.07 -0.09 -6.24
CA LYS A 147 -10.44 0.15 -4.83
C LYS A 147 -10.87 1.59 -4.59
N LEU A 148 -10.35 2.54 -5.35
CA LEU A 148 -10.76 3.94 -5.29
C LEU A 148 -12.03 4.23 -6.09
N GLY A 149 -12.60 3.23 -6.74
CA GLY A 149 -13.81 3.38 -7.56
C GLY A 149 -13.54 3.77 -9.00
N GLY A 150 -12.30 3.69 -9.45
CA GLY A 150 -11.93 3.89 -10.85
C GLY A 150 -12.35 2.74 -11.74
N VAL A 151 -12.30 2.95 -13.04
CA VAL A 151 -12.65 1.95 -14.05
C VAL A 151 -11.41 1.65 -14.90
N ASN A 152 -11.02 0.40 -14.92
CA ASN A 152 -9.91 -0.08 -15.72
C ASN A 152 -10.37 -0.40 -17.15
N GLN A 153 -9.50 -0.20 -18.12
CA GLN A 153 -9.73 -0.66 -19.47
C GLN A 153 -9.55 -2.17 -19.51
N VAL A 154 -10.50 -2.85 -20.09
CA VAL A 154 -10.48 -4.31 -20.25
C VAL A 154 -9.73 -4.70 -21.50
#